data_d0ed40bbfdde94678f640b52508932fa
#
_entry.id   d0ed40bbfdde94678f640b52508932fa
#
_cell.length_a   1.000
_cell.length_b   1.000
_cell.length_c   1.000
_cell.angle_alpha   90.00
_cell.angle_beta   90.00
_cell.angle_gamma   90.00
#
_symmetry.space_group_name_H-M   'P 1'
#
loop_
_entity.id
_entity.type
_entity.pdbx_description
1 polymer ?
#
loop_
_entity_poly.entity_id
_entity_poly.type
_entity_poly.pdbx_seq_one_letter_code
_entity_poly.pdbx_strand_id
1 'polypeptide(L)'
;MQASEIFILSAQRTAIGTFGGALKDVPLGDLATTAVKAALLNSQVDPERIGHVVMGNVIPTEPQDAYLARVAAINAGIPKETPAYNVNRLCGSGLQAIISAAHTLMLGDAEFAIGAGAEAMSRGPYLMPAARWGARMGDTQMLDYMLGILHDPFHGIHMGITAENIAERNSISRQTQDALAFEDQQRAARAIAEGYFDSQIAAVEVRSRKGTVLFSQDEHPRATTLEQLAQMKPAFKKDGSVTAGNASGLNDGAAALVLASGAAVRADNLVPMARMVAYAHAGVEPELMGLGPIPATRLALKRAGLTIEDMDVIEANIAFAAQACAVMQELDMDPAKVNPNGSGIALGHPVGATGAIIATKAIHDLHRIKGRYALATMCIGGGQGIAVIFERV
;
A
#
# COMPACT_ATOMS: atom_id res chain seq x y z
N MET A 1 -9.57 -11.15 -28.64
CA MET A 1 -8.35 -11.66 -27.98
C MET A 1 -8.78 -12.16 -26.62
N GLN A 2 -8.51 -13.42 -26.30
CA GLN A 2 -8.66 -13.91 -24.92
C GLN A 2 -7.66 -13.13 -24.06
N ALA A 3 -8.13 -12.52 -22.97
CA ALA A 3 -7.26 -11.78 -22.08
C ALA A 3 -6.15 -12.73 -21.57
N SER A 4 -4.90 -12.35 -21.73
CA SER A 4 -3.76 -13.14 -21.24
C SER A 4 -3.88 -13.32 -19.73
N GLU A 5 -3.79 -14.56 -19.25
CA GLU A 5 -3.72 -14.84 -17.81
C GLU A 5 -2.46 -14.22 -17.24
N ILE A 6 -2.58 -13.58 -16.09
CA ILE A 6 -1.47 -12.96 -15.35
C ILE A 6 -1.29 -13.64 -14.00
N PHE A 7 -0.09 -14.10 -13.76
CA PHE A 7 0.28 -14.81 -12.55
C PHE A 7 1.28 -14.00 -11.71
N ILE A 8 1.21 -14.18 -10.40
CA ILE A 8 2.17 -13.65 -9.43
C ILE A 8 3.09 -14.80 -9.02
N LEU A 9 4.38 -14.65 -9.28
CA LEU A 9 5.39 -15.67 -8.94
C LEU A 9 5.96 -15.47 -7.55
N SER A 10 6.08 -14.22 -7.12
CA SER A 10 6.56 -13.86 -5.79
C SER A 10 5.96 -12.53 -5.34
N ALA A 11 5.87 -12.35 -4.04
CA ALA A 11 5.42 -11.12 -3.41
C ALA A 11 6.22 -10.91 -2.11
N GLN A 12 6.96 -9.79 -2.02
CA GLN A 12 7.84 -9.50 -0.90
C GLN A 12 7.70 -8.04 -0.48
N ARG A 13 7.89 -7.74 0.81
CA ARG A 13 7.86 -6.40 1.37
C ARG A 13 8.99 -6.18 2.37
N THR A 14 9.35 -4.95 2.63
CA THR A 14 10.12 -4.63 3.82
C THR A 14 9.21 -4.66 5.06
N ALA A 15 9.77 -4.72 6.24
CA ALA A 15 9.06 -4.28 7.43
C ALA A 15 8.72 -2.79 7.31
N ILE A 16 7.66 -2.35 7.99
CA ILE A 16 7.15 -0.97 7.93
C ILE A 16 7.72 -0.18 9.11
N GLY A 17 8.42 0.92 8.82
CA GLY A 17 8.94 1.86 9.81
C GLY A 17 7.91 2.91 10.21
N THR A 18 8.02 3.43 11.43
CA THR A 18 7.27 4.60 11.89
C THR A 18 7.90 5.90 11.39
N PHE A 19 7.12 6.97 11.35
CA PHE A 19 7.65 8.30 11.06
C PHE A 19 8.74 8.71 12.05
N GLY A 20 9.92 9.03 11.52
CA GLY A 20 11.09 9.35 12.33
C GLY A 20 11.72 8.15 13.07
N GLY A 21 11.26 6.91 12.74
CA GLY A 21 11.74 5.66 13.34
C GLY A 21 13.01 5.09 12.72
N ALA A 22 13.12 3.76 12.72
CA ALA A 22 14.35 3.07 12.31
C ALA A 22 14.72 3.31 10.83
N LEU A 23 13.75 3.51 9.94
CA LEU A 23 13.97 3.69 8.50
C LEU A 23 14.17 5.16 8.07
N LYS A 24 14.07 6.14 8.96
CA LYS A 24 14.08 7.58 8.63
C LYS A 24 15.29 8.06 7.82
N ASP A 25 16.44 7.43 8.00
CA ASP A 25 17.69 7.81 7.33
C ASP A 25 18.01 6.88 6.13
N VAL A 26 17.16 5.88 5.86
CA VAL A 26 17.33 4.96 4.74
C VAL A 26 16.85 5.63 3.46
N PRO A 27 17.70 5.75 2.40
CA PRO A 27 17.27 6.29 1.12
C PRO A 27 16.11 5.50 0.53
N LEU A 28 15.16 6.20 -0.11
CA LEU A 28 13.99 5.57 -0.73
C LEU A 28 14.38 4.53 -1.78
N GLY A 29 15.44 4.81 -2.56
CA GLY A 29 16.00 3.90 -3.56
C GLY A 29 16.52 2.58 -2.95
N ASP A 30 17.05 2.62 -1.73
CA ASP A 30 17.53 1.42 -1.02
C ASP A 30 16.37 0.55 -0.51
N LEU A 31 15.30 1.17 0.00
CA LEU A 31 14.07 0.46 0.38
C LEU A 31 13.45 -0.23 -0.84
N ALA A 32 13.29 0.51 -1.94
CA ALA A 32 12.77 -0.01 -3.20
C ALA A 32 13.61 -1.17 -3.74
N THR A 33 14.95 -0.99 -3.76
CA THR A 33 15.91 -2.02 -4.21
C THR A 33 15.80 -3.29 -3.35
N THR A 34 15.68 -3.16 -2.04
CA THR A 34 15.56 -4.29 -1.12
C THR A 34 14.32 -5.14 -1.45
N ALA A 35 13.16 -4.50 -1.64
CA ALA A 35 11.92 -5.20 -1.99
C ALA A 35 12.02 -5.88 -3.37
N VAL A 36 12.56 -5.19 -4.38
CA VAL A 36 12.72 -5.74 -5.74
C VAL A 36 13.69 -6.92 -5.75
N LYS A 37 14.84 -6.82 -5.08
CA LYS A 37 15.80 -7.94 -4.95
C LYS A 37 15.17 -9.16 -4.30
N ALA A 38 14.45 -8.96 -3.20
CA ALA A 38 13.79 -10.06 -2.50
C ALA A 38 12.72 -10.73 -3.37
N ALA A 39 11.91 -9.94 -4.08
CA ALA A 39 10.89 -10.47 -4.98
C ALA A 39 11.52 -11.25 -6.15
N LEU A 40 12.58 -10.75 -6.76
CA LEU A 40 13.34 -11.46 -7.82
C LEU A 40 13.88 -12.79 -7.31
N LEU A 41 14.57 -12.76 -6.18
CA LEU A 41 15.18 -13.96 -5.60
C LEU A 41 14.13 -15.05 -5.34
N ASN A 42 12.98 -14.67 -4.79
CA ASN A 42 11.91 -15.62 -4.46
C ASN A 42 11.11 -16.09 -5.70
N SER A 43 11.13 -15.33 -6.79
CA SER A 43 10.46 -15.71 -8.04
C SER A 43 11.21 -16.76 -8.84
N GLN A 44 12.52 -16.92 -8.60
CA GLN A 44 13.44 -17.76 -9.38
C GLN A 44 13.52 -17.38 -10.87
N VAL A 45 13.02 -16.20 -11.25
CA VAL A 45 13.14 -15.66 -12.61
C VAL A 45 14.51 -15.03 -12.78
N ASP A 46 15.17 -15.34 -13.89
CA ASP A 46 16.42 -14.68 -14.28
C ASP A 46 16.15 -13.17 -14.46
N PRO A 47 16.90 -12.29 -13.76
CA PRO A 47 16.77 -10.84 -13.93
C PRO A 47 16.84 -10.37 -15.39
N GLU A 48 17.57 -11.07 -16.26
CA GLU A 48 17.67 -10.75 -17.69
C GLU A 48 16.33 -10.92 -18.45
N ARG A 49 15.39 -11.65 -17.89
CA ARG A 49 14.06 -11.88 -18.48
C ARG A 49 13.01 -10.88 -18.04
N ILE A 50 13.32 -10.02 -17.07
CA ILE A 50 12.40 -8.96 -16.66
C ILE A 50 12.31 -7.91 -17.76
N GLY A 51 11.16 -7.83 -18.43
CA GLY A 51 10.94 -6.93 -19.54
C GLY A 51 10.41 -5.54 -19.14
N HIS A 52 9.87 -5.39 -17.92
CA HIS A 52 9.37 -4.08 -17.46
C HIS A 52 9.32 -3.95 -15.92
N VAL A 53 9.54 -2.74 -15.40
CA VAL A 53 9.42 -2.43 -13.97
C VAL A 53 8.56 -1.19 -13.76
N VAL A 54 7.52 -1.31 -12.94
CA VAL A 54 6.63 -0.19 -12.56
C VAL A 54 6.66 -0.02 -11.04
N MET A 55 6.90 1.20 -10.57
CA MET A 55 7.03 1.52 -9.14
C MET A 55 6.04 2.60 -8.73
N GLY A 56 5.21 2.31 -7.75
CA GLY A 56 4.36 3.30 -7.07
C GLY A 56 5.18 4.16 -6.11
N ASN A 57 5.11 5.48 -6.28
CA ASN A 57 5.71 6.43 -5.35
C ASN A 57 4.94 7.74 -5.42
N VAL A 58 4.73 8.38 -4.27
CA VAL A 58 3.97 9.64 -4.15
C VAL A 58 4.87 10.80 -3.80
N ILE A 59 5.81 10.59 -2.88
CA ILE A 59 6.69 11.62 -2.33
C ILE A 59 8.13 11.35 -2.73
N PRO A 60 8.65 11.97 -3.81
CA PRO A 60 10.07 11.98 -4.07
C PRO A 60 10.80 12.69 -2.92
N THR A 61 11.80 12.04 -2.32
CA THR A 61 12.54 12.55 -1.17
C THR A 61 13.83 13.25 -1.56
N GLU A 62 14.35 12.89 -2.74
CA GLU A 62 15.56 13.47 -3.34
C GLU A 62 15.47 13.39 -4.87
N PRO A 63 16.31 14.13 -5.62
CA PRO A 63 16.19 14.22 -7.09
C PRO A 63 16.24 12.88 -7.82
N GLN A 64 17.01 11.90 -7.33
CA GLN A 64 17.09 10.57 -7.95
C GLN A 64 15.79 9.79 -7.87
N ASP A 65 14.87 10.12 -6.96
CA ASP A 65 13.58 9.42 -6.81
C ASP A 65 12.64 9.67 -8.01
N ALA A 66 12.91 10.70 -8.81
CA ALA A 66 12.24 10.84 -10.11
C ALA A 66 12.48 9.62 -11.03
N TYR A 67 13.54 8.87 -10.77
CA TYR A 67 13.93 7.65 -11.47
C TYR A 67 13.78 6.39 -10.62
N LEU A 68 12.98 6.41 -9.55
CA LEU A 68 12.94 5.38 -8.51
C LEU A 68 12.83 3.95 -9.06
N ALA A 69 11.87 3.71 -9.97
CA ALA A 69 11.72 2.40 -10.61
C ALA A 69 12.99 1.95 -11.32
N ARG A 70 13.64 2.88 -12.00
CA ARG A 70 14.87 2.62 -12.76
C ARG A 70 16.05 2.36 -11.84
N VAL A 71 16.19 3.15 -10.77
CA VAL A 71 17.24 2.98 -9.74
C VAL A 71 17.08 1.61 -9.07
N ALA A 72 15.88 1.28 -8.64
CA ALA A 72 15.61 -0.01 -8.00
C ALA A 72 15.88 -1.19 -8.94
N ALA A 73 15.48 -1.10 -10.22
CA ALA A 73 15.70 -2.13 -11.21
C ALA A 73 17.19 -2.42 -11.42
N ILE A 74 17.97 -1.39 -11.71
CA ILE A 74 19.43 -1.54 -11.96
C ILE A 74 20.15 -2.05 -10.70
N ASN A 75 19.85 -1.47 -9.54
CA ASN A 75 20.48 -1.86 -8.29
C ASN A 75 20.07 -3.29 -7.86
N ALA A 76 18.94 -3.78 -8.35
CA ALA A 76 18.51 -5.17 -8.16
C ALA A 76 19.16 -6.16 -9.15
N GLY A 77 19.93 -5.70 -10.10
CA GLY A 77 20.61 -6.53 -11.10
C GLY A 77 19.81 -6.77 -12.38
N ILE A 78 18.70 -6.05 -12.58
CA ILE A 78 17.94 -6.09 -13.83
C ILE A 78 18.71 -5.32 -14.92
N PRO A 79 18.79 -5.84 -16.16
CA PRO A 79 19.55 -5.21 -17.24
C PRO A 79 19.15 -3.75 -17.51
N LYS A 80 20.11 -2.99 -17.95
CA LYS A 80 19.88 -1.57 -18.33
C LYS A 80 18.95 -1.41 -19.54
N GLU A 81 18.76 -2.44 -20.31
CA GLU A 81 17.85 -2.51 -21.46
C GLU A 81 16.37 -2.55 -21.03
N THR A 82 16.09 -3.04 -19.81
CA THR A 82 14.73 -3.13 -19.27
C THR A 82 14.16 -1.75 -18.98
N PRO A 83 13.07 -1.31 -19.60
CA PRO A 83 12.42 -0.04 -19.30
C PRO A 83 11.76 -0.05 -17.92
N ALA A 84 11.68 1.14 -17.30
CA ALA A 84 11.06 1.30 -16.00
C ALA A 84 10.45 2.70 -15.86
N TYR A 85 9.33 2.81 -15.13
CA TYR A 85 8.73 4.10 -14.79
C TYR A 85 8.07 4.12 -13.41
N ASN A 86 7.94 5.33 -12.85
CA ASN A 86 7.17 5.56 -11.63
C ASN A 86 5.71 5.86 -11.98
N VAL A 87 4.78 5.45 -11.11
CA VAL A 87 3.37 5.83 -11.18
C VAL A 87 2.92 6.43 -9.86
N ASN A 88 2.13 7.52 -9.96
CA ASN A 88 1.50 8.16 -8.81
C ASN A 88 -0.02 8.15 -8.99
N ARG A 89 -0.69 7.42 -8.12
CA ARG A 89 -2.13 7.42 -7.87
C ARG A 89 -2.37 7.56 -6.36
N LEU A 90 -1.61 8.44 -5.71
CA LEU A 90 -1.61 8.61 -4.26
C LEU A 90 -1.59 7.26 -3.53
N CYS A 91 -2.46 7.06 -2.52
CA CYS A 91 -2.49 5.82 -1.73
C CYS A 91 -2.59 4.54 -2.59
N GLY A 92 -3.23 4.60 -3.76
CA GLY A 92 -3.39 3.46 -4.69
C GLY A 92 -2.19 3.16 -5.56
N SER A 93 -1.07 3.89 -5.46
CA SER A 93 0.08 3.78 -6.38
C SER A 93 0.66 2.37 -6.46
N GLY A 94 0.80 1.67 -5.33
CA GLY A 94 1.34 0.32 -5.29
C GLY A 94 0.46 -0.70 -6.03
N LEU A 95 -0.87 -0.68 -5.81
CA LEU A 95 -1.80 -1.52 -6.59
C LEU A 95 -1.84 -1.11 -8.07
N GLN A 96 -1.77 0.20 -8.36
CA GLN A 96 -1.68 0.68 -9.73
C GLN A 96 -0.43 0.19 -10.43
N ALA A 97 0.71 0.17 -9.75
CA ALA A 97 1.96 -0.33 -10.31
C ALA A 97 1.85 -1.82 -10.71
N ILE A 98 1.22 -2.64 -9.85
CA ILE A 98 0.94 -4.05 -10.16
C ILE A 98 0.03 -4.18 -11.39
N ILE A 99 -1.05 -3.39 -11.45
CA ILE A 99 -1.97 -3.40 -12.60
C ILE A 99 -1.25 -2.93 -13.87
N SER A 100 -0.43 -1.88 -13.78
CA SER A 100 0.31 -1.36 -14.94
C SER A 100 1.37 -2.35 -15.44
N ALA A 101 2.05 -3.06 -14.53
CA ALA A 101 2.94 -4.17 -14.87
C ALA A 101 2.17 -5.32 -15.54
N ALA A 102 0.97 -5.66 -15.05
CA ALA A 102 0.11 -6.64 -15.70
C ALA A 102 -0.31 -6.23 -17.12
N HIS A 103 -0.56 -4.93 -17.34
CA HIS A 103 -0.90 -4.43 -18.69
C HIS A 103 0.22 -4.66 -19.70
N THR A 104 1.51 -4.52 -19.34
CA THR A 104 2.62 -4.80 -20.26
C THR A 104 2.65 -6.27 -20.69
N LEU A 105 2.30 -7.17 -19.76
CA LEU A 105 2.19 -8.61 -20.05
C LEU A 105 0.95 -8.92 -20.91
N MET A 106 -0.19 -8.29 -20.64
CA MET A 106 -1.43 -8.47 -21.42
C MET A 106 -1.28 -8.00 -22.86
N LEU A 107 -0.50 -6.95 -23.10
CA LEU A 107 -0.22 -6.40 -24.42
C LEU A 107 0.87 -7.19 -25.18
N GLY A 108 1.60 -8.07 -24.48
CA GLY A 108 2.68 -8.85 -25.07
C GLY A 108 4.01 -8.10 -25.16
N ASP A 109 4.15 -6.96 -24.48
CA ASP A 109 5.39 -6.18 -24.48
C ASP A 109 6.49 -6.86 -23.64
N ALA A 110 6.10 -7.73 -22.70
CA ALA A 110 7.00 -8.48 -21.83
C ALA A 110 6.40 -9.84 -21.44
N GLU A 111 7.26 -10.79 -21.07
CA GLU A 111 6.85 -12.09 -20.48
C GLU A 111 6.80 -12.02 -18.95
N PHE A 112 7.73 -11.27 -18.35
CA PHE A 112 7.84 -11.01 -16.92
C PHE A 112 7.93 -9.52 -16.65
N ALA A 113 7.27 -9.07 -15.59
CA ALA A 113 7.32 -7.67 -15.16
C ALA A 113 7.29 -7.56 -13.63
N ILE A 114 7.72 -6.42 -13.11
CA ILE A 114 7.66 -6.12 -11.68
C ILE A 114 6.68 -4.98 -11.45
N GLY A 115 5.71 -5.21 -10.57
CA GLY A 115 4.86 -4.17 -9.99
C GLY A 115 5.24 -3.97 -8.53
N ALA A 116 5.63 -2.75 -8.16
CA ALA A 116 6.18 -2.46 -6.84
C ALA A 116 5.65 -1.13 -6.29
N GLY A 117 5.94 -0.85 -5.03
CA GLY A 117 5.69 0.45 -4.42
C GLY A 117 6.69 0.71 -3.30
N ALA A 118 7.14 1.95 -3.17
CA ALA A 118 8.02 2.38 -2.09
C ALA A 118 7.68 3.81 -1.66
N GLU A 119 7.78 4.06 -0.35
CA GLU A 119 7.55 5.36 0.25
C GLU A 119 8.41 5.56 1.48
N ALA A 120 8.98 6.75 1.64
CA ALA A 120 9.72 7.17 2.82
C ALA A 120 9.15 8.51 3.31
N MET A 121 8.00 8.44 4.03
CA MET A 121 7.30 9.65 4.50
C MET A 121 8.13 10.43 5.52
N SER A 122 9.02 9.74 6.25
CA SER A 122 9.99 10.36 7.17
C SER A 122 10.96 11.32 6.47
N ARG A 123 11.12 11.20 5.15
CA ARG A 123 12.04 12.00 4.32
C ARG A 123 11.30 13.01 3.43
N GLY A 124 10.00 13.19 3.64
CA GLY A 124 9.19 14.13 2.85
C GLY A 124 9.84 15.54 2.80
N PRO A 125 10.05 16.12 1.59
CA PRO A 125 10.76 17.38 1.45
C PRO A 125 9.88 18.57 1.82
N TYR A 126 10.52 19.71 2.11
CA TYR A 126 9.88 21.01 2.14
C TYR A 126 10.07 21.72 0.80
N LEU A 127 9.03 22.37 0.30
CA LEU A 127 9.06 23.17 -0.93
C LEU A 127 9.19 24.66 -0.58
N MET A 128 10.08 25.33 -1.27
CA MET A 128 10.25 26.79 -1.17
C MET A 128 10.12 27.40 -2.57
N PRO A 129 8.92 27.63 -3.10
CA PRO A 129 8.72 28.10 -4.48
C PRO A 129 9.46 29.40 -4.79
N ALA A 130 9.50 30.34 -3.83
CA ALA A 130 10.18 31.63 -3.99
C ALA A 130 11.70 31.49 -4.17
N ALA A 131 12.33 30.40 -3.72
CA ALA A 131 13.77 30.19 -3.83
C ALA A 131 14.26 30.19 -5.28
N ARG A 132 13.45 29.67 -6.23
CA ARG A 132 13.78 29.63 -7.67
C ARG A 132 14.17 31.01 -8.24
N TRP A 133 13.57 32.05 -7.72
CA TRP A 133 13.73 33.42 -8.20
C TRP A 133 14.40 34.33 -7.14
N GLY A 134 14.99 33.74 -6.09
CA GLY A 134 15.85 34.42 -5.13
C GLY A 134 15.14 35.05 -3.93
N ALA A 135 13.81 34.86 -3.74
CA ALA A 135 13.05 35.38 -2.58
C ALA A 135 13.46 36.83 -2.17
N ARG A 136 13.47 37.75 -3.11
CA ARG A 136 14.23 39.00 -3.10
C ARG A 136 13.92 39.97 -1.93
N MET A 137 12.66 40.02 -1.46
CA MET A 137 12.27 40.98 -0.42
C MET A 137 11.03 40.47 0.32
N GLY A 138 11.03 40.61 1.64
CA GLY A 138 9.97 40.17 2.53
C GLY A 138 10.09 38.69 2.94
N ASP A 139 9.16 38.25 3.79
CA ASP A 139 9.10 36.87 4.28
C ASP A 139 8.71 35.89 3.16
N THR A 140 9.16 34.65 3.29
CA THR A 140 8.75 33.55 2.42
C THR A 140 8.34 32.33 3.22
N GLN A 141 7.53 31.45 2.62
CA GLN A 141 7.04 30.24 3.26
C GLN A 141 7.78 29.00 2.73
N MET A 142 8.04 28.07 3.62
CA MET A 142 8.36 26.68 3.30
C MET A 142 7.12 25.83 3.48
N LEU A 143 6.74 25.08 2.44
CA LEU A 143 5.57 24.22 2.43
C LEU A 143 6.01 22.79 2.72
N ASP A 144 5.42 22.17 3.72
CA ASP A 144 5.62 20.75 3.98
C ASP A 144 4.91 19.93 2.88
N TYR A 145 5.69 19.31 1.99
CA TYR A 145 5.13 18.55 0.87
C TYR A 145 4.42 17.28 1.35
N MET A 146 4.92 16.65 2.42
CA MET A 146 4.30 15.46 3.01
C MET A 146 2.90 15.80 3.56
N LEU A 147 2.75 16.90 4.30
CA LEU A 147 1.43 17.36 4.73
C LEU A 147 0.58 17.84 3.54
N GLY A 148 1.20 18.42 2.53
CA GLY A 148 0.51 18.91 1.34
C GLY A 148 -0.26 17.82 0.60
N ILE A 149 0.30 16.62 0.46
CA ILE A 149 -0.37 15.49 -0.19
C ILE A 149 -1.53 14.89 0.63
N LEU A 150 -1.60 15.22 1.91
CA LEU A 150 -2.69 14.80 2.82
C LEU A 150 -3.85 15.80 2.85
N HIS A 151 -3.82 16.82 1.98
CA HIS A 151 -4.92 17.75 1.80
C HIS A 151 -5.62 17.52 0.46
N ASP A 152 -6.94 17.50 0.50
CA ASP A 152 -7.75 17.46 -0.71
C ASP A 152 -7.57 18.76 -1.50
N PRO A 153 -7.18 18.71 -2.78
CA PRO A 153 -6.88 19.93 -3.55
C PRO A 153 -8.13 20.69 -3.98
N PHE A 154 -9.32 20.06 -3.94
CA PHE A 154 -10.57 20.68 -4.37
C PHE A 154 -11.22 21.51 -3.25
N HIS A 155 -11.15 21.02 -2.01
CA HIS A 155 -11.79 21.66 -0.85
C HIS A 155 -10.75 22.23 0.14
N GLY A 156 -9.45 21.95 -0.04
CA GLY A 156 -8.39 22.39 0.87
C GLY A 156 -8.48 21.79 2.27
N ILE A 157 -9.12 20.64 2.42
CA ILE A 157 -9.32 19.97 3.70
C ILE A 157 -8.34 18.79 3.89
N HIS A 158 -7.89 18.58 5.12
CA HIS A 158 -7.05 17.42 5.44
C HIS A 158 -7.84 16.10 5.28
N MET A 159 -7.17 15.00 4.88
CA MET A 159 -7.80 13.68 4.71
C MET A 159 -8.56 13.22 5.96
N GLY A 160 -8.12 13.61 7.16
CA GLY A 160 -8.85 13.36 8.40
C GLY A 160 -10.23 14.01 8.48
N ILE A 161 -10.42 15.17 7.82
CA ILE A 161 -11.74 15.80 7.70
C ILE A 161 -12.65 14.99 6.78
N THR A 162 -12.12 14.39 5.71
CA THR A 162 -12.91 13.48 4.86
C THR A 162 -13.40 12.25 5.65
N ALA A 163 -12.60 11.77 6.62
CA ALA A 163 -13.01 10.70 7.52
C ALA A 163 -14.11 11.16 8.50
N GLU A 164 -14.05 12.38 9.04
CA GLU A 164 -15.12 12.97 9.84
C GLU A 164 -16.42 13.10 9.05
N ASN A 165 -16.35 13.53 7.78
CA ASN A 165 -17.51 13.63 6.90
C ASN A 165 -18.19 12.25 6.70
N ILE A 166 -17.39 11.20 6.55
CA ILE A 166 -17.89 9.81 6.44
C ILE A 166 -18.50 9.35 7.75
N ALA A 167 -17.86 9.63 8.89
CA ALA A 167 -18.39 9.28 10.20
C ALA A 167 -19.77 9.91 10.43
N GLU A 168 -19.93 11.19 10.09
CA GLU A 168 -21.20 11.91 10.19
C GLU A 168 -22.24 11.34 9.23
N ARG A 169 -21.90 11.20 7.94
CA ARG A 169 -22.81 10.69 6.89
C ARG A 169 -23.33 9.29 7.18
N ASN A 170 -22.47 8.38 7.66
CA ASN A 170 -22.76 6.97 7.88
C ASN A 170 -23.14 6.67 9.36
N SER A 171 -23.26 7.70 10.21
CA SER A 171 -23.58 7.58 11.64
C SER A 171 -22.62 6.62 12.40
N ILE A 172 -21.33 6.69 12.09
CA ILE A 172 -20.30 5.86 12.71
C ILE A 172 -19.79 6.54 13.98
N SER A 173 -20.10 5.94 15.11
CA SER A 173 -19.72 6.49 16.42
C SER A 173 -18.22 6.44 16.67
N ARG A 174 -17.74 7.27 17.60
CA ARG A 174 -16.37 7.22 18.11
C ARG A 174 -16.04 5.84 18.70
N GLN A 175 -16.96 5.25 19.44
CA GLN A 175 -16.80 3.93 20.05
C GLN A 175 -16.59 2.84 18.98
N THR A 176 -17.36 2.89 17.89
CA THR A 176 -17.21 1.95 16.76
C THR A 176 -15.83 2.08 16.11
N GLN A 177 -15.36 3.31 15.92
CA GLN A 177 -14.03 3.57 15.35
C GLN A 177 -12.91 3.07 16.26
N ASP A 178 -12.99 3.34 17.56
CA ASP A 178 -11.99 2.92 18.54
C ASP A 178 -11.98 1.38 18.71
N ALA A 179 -13.15 0.72 18.65
CA ALA A 179 -13.23 -0.73 18.69
C ALA A 179 -12.54 -1.39 17.49
N LEU A 180 -12.74 -0.85 16.26
CA LEU A 180 -12.04 -1.33 15.08
C LEU A 180 -10.53 -1.10 15.18
N ALA A 181 -10.10 0.07 15.67
CA ALA A 181 -8.69 0.38 15.85
C ALA A 181 -8.02 -0.54 16.89
N PHE A 182 -8.71 -0.83 17.98
CA PHE A 182 -8.24 -1.78 18.98
C PHE A 182 -8.07 -3.19 18.41
N GLU A 183 -9.10 -3.67 17.70
CA GLU A 183 -9.06 -4.98 17.04
C GLU A 183 -7.93 -5.07 16.02
N ASP A 184 -7.67 -4.02 15.24
CA ASP A 184 -6.58 -3.94 14.28
C ASP A 184 -5.23 -4.13 14.96
N GLN A 185 -4.99 -3.47 16.12
CA GLN A 185 -3.77 -3.63 16.92
C GLN A 185 -3.62 -5.05 17.48
N GLN A 186 -4.71 -5.66 17.96
CA GLN A 186 -4.68 -7.03 18.49
C GLN A 186 -4.35 -8.05 17.39
N ARG A 187 -4.91 -7.88 16.20
CA ARG A 187 -4.63 -8.73 15.04
C ARG A 187 -3.18 -8.63 14.58
N ALA A 188 -2.64 -7.42 14.50
CA ALA A 188 -1.23 -7.21 14.15
C ALA A 188 -0.29 -7.81 15.19
N ALA A 189 -0.55 -7.59 16.48
CA ALA A 189 0.25 -8.15 17.57
C ALA A 189 0.27 -9.69 17.53
N ARG A 190 -0.90 -10.32 17.33
CA ARG A 190 -1.00 -11.77 17.16
C ARG A 190 -0.22 -12.25 15.94
N ALA A 191 -0.40 -11.62 14.78
CA ALA A 191 0.26 -12.03 13.54
C ALA A 191 1.79 -11.95 13.64
N ILE A 192 2.32 -10.93 14.32
CA ILE A 192 3.75 -10.79 14.61
C ILE A 192 4.22 -11.90 15.55
N ALA A 193 3.49 -12.14 16.65
CA ALA A 193 3.87 -13.16 17.64
C ALA A 193 3.87 -14.58 17.05
N GLU A 194 2.96 -14.86 16.11
CA GLU A 194 2.83 -16.16 15.44
C GLU A 194 3.68 -16.27 14.15
N GLY A 195 4.49 -15.23 13.82
CA GLY A 195 5.41 -15.24 12.68
C GLY A 195 4.72 -15.24 11.30
N TYR A 196 3.46 -14.77 11.19
CA TYR A 196 2.70 -14.80 9.93
C TYR A 196 3.31 -13.93 8.83
N PHE A 197 4.19 -12.99 9.20
CA PHE A 197 4.86 -12.10 8.26
C PHE A 197 6.28 -12.55 7.85
N ASP A 198 6.84 -13.59 8.49
CA ASP A 198 8.25 -13.95 8.32
C ASP A 198 8.60 -14.31 6.86
N SER A 199 7.69 -15.00 6.17
CA SER A 199 7.93 -15.43 4.77
C SER A 199 7.80 -14.29 3.74
N GLN A 200 7.25 -13.13 4.12
CA GLN A 200 7.01 -12.01 3.22
C GLN A 200 7.94 -10.81 3.48
N ILE A 201 8.64 -10.76 4.63
CA ILE A 201 9.49 -9.63 5.01
C ILE A 201 10.92 -9.84 4.55
N ALA A 202 11.41 -8.91 3.73
CA ALA A 202 12.81 -8.73 3.40
C ALA A 202 13.45 -7.75 4.39
N ALA A 203 14.49 -8.19 5.09
CA ALA A 203 15.20 -7.35 6.06
C ALA A 203 15.93 -6.19 5.36
N VAL A 204 15.81 -4.99 5.94
CA VAL A 204 16.51 -3.79 5.49
C VAL A 204 17.76 -3.58 6.33
N GLU A 205 18.91 -3.38 5.70
CA GLU A 205 20.14 -3.00 6.39
C GLU A 205 20.08 -1.52 6.81
N VAL A 206 19.97 -1.27 8.10
CA VAL A 206 20.03 0.08 8.68
C VAL A 206 21.42 0.35 9.21
N ARG A 207 22.13 1.27 8.58
CA ARG A 207 23.49 1.66 8.97
C ARG A 207 23.46 2.82 9.95
N SER A 208 24.22 2.70 11.01
CA SER A 208 24.38 3.75 12.02
C SER A 208 25.85 3.87 12.44
N ARG A 209 26.16 4.89 13.24
CA ARG A 209 27.51 5.03 13.84
C ARG A 209 27.89 3.85 14.76
N LYS A 210 26.90 3.08 15.23
CA LYS A 210 27.07 1.93 16.11
C LYS A 210 27.18 0.59 15.36
N GLY A 211 27.10 0.61 14.04
CA GLY A 211 27.12 -0.57 13.18
C GLY A 211 25.88 -0.70 12.32
N THR A 212 25.76 -1.85 11.65
CA THR A 212 24.60 -2.22 10.82
C THR A 212 23.65 -3.10 11.62
N VAL A 213 22.37 -2.79 11.56
CA VAL A 213 21.27 -3.58 12.14
C VAL A 213 20.33 -4.01 11.03
N LEU A 214 19.84 -5.25 11.07
CA LEU A 214 18.81 -5.73 10.17
C LEU A 214 17.43 -5.36 10.74
N PHE A 215 16.71 -4.52 10.02
CA PHE A 215 15.34 -4.15 10.34
C PHE A 215 14.38 -5.10 9.61
N SER A 216 13.72 -6.00 10.37
CA SER A 216 12.91 -7.10 9.83
C SER A 216 11.56 -7.28 10.54
N GLN A 217 11.17 -6.36 11.41
CA GLN A 217 9.89 -6.40 12.11
C GLN A 217 9.16 -5.08 11.97
N ASP A 218 7.84 -5.13 11.71
CA ASP A 218 6.99 -3.94 11.64
C ASP A 218 7.05 -3.16 12.97
N GLU A 219 7.39 -1.87 12.88
CA GLU A 219 7.70 -1.01 14.04
C GLU A 219 6.47 -0.26 14.56
N HIS A 220 5.42 -0.14 13.74
CA HIS A 220 4.27 0.72 14.05
C HIS A 220 3.28 0.16 15.09
N PRO A 221 3.08 -1.17 15.24
CA PRO A 221 2.12 -1.74 16.18
C PRO A 221 2.35 -1.26 17.63
N ARG A 222 1.25 -0.96 18.33
CA ARG A 222 1.29 -0.41 19.69
C ARG A 222 0.38 -1.21 20.62
N ALA A 223 0.87 -1.52 21.80
CA ALA A 223 0.00 -1.97 22.88
C ALA A 223 -0.94 -0.81 23.27
N THR A 224 -2.25 -1.04 23.23
CA THR A 224 -3.27 -0.06 23.58
C THR A 224 -4.47 -0.74 24.25
N THR A 225 -5.35 0.05 24.87
CA THR A 225 -6.64 -0.41 25.41
C THR A 225 -7.77 0.50 24.90
N LEU A 226 -9.01 0.01 25.00
CA LEU A 226 -10.20 0.81 24.64
C LEU A 226 -10.30 2.08 25.46
N GLU A 227 -9.94 2.01 26.75
CA GLU A 227 -9.94 3.17 27.66
C GLU A 227 -8.92 4.23 27.23
N GLN A 228 -7.72 3.81 26.80
CA GLN A 228 -6.70 4.72 26.27
C GLN A 228 -7.16 5.38 24.97
N LEU A 229 -7.75 4.62 24.05
CA LEU A 229 -8.31 5.15 22.80
C LEU A 229 -9.42 6.16 23.09
N ALA A 230 -10.36 5.84 23.98
CA ALA A 230 -11.47 6.71 24.34
C ALA A 230 -11.04 8.07 24.93
N GLN A 231 -9.87 8.13 25.60
CA GLN A 231 -9.31 9.36 26.16
C GLN A 231 -8.59 10.25 25.15
N MET A 232 -8.32 9.75 23.94
CA MET A 232 -7.63 10.54 22.92
C MET A 232 -8.51 11.68 22.41
N LYS A 233 -7.90 12.85 22.24
CA LYS A 233 -8.57 14.04 21.70
C LYS A 233 -8.76 13.88 20.18
N PRO A 234 -9.86 14.44 19.62
CA PRO A 234 -10.01 14.59 18.18
C PRO A 234 -8.82 15.30 17.55
N ALA A 235 -8.35 14.82 16.41
CA ALA A 235 -7.14 15.33 15.77
C ALA A 235 -7.41 16.39 14.67
N PHE A 236 -8.58 16.34 14.04
CA PHE A 236 -8.85 17.13 12.82
C PHE A 236 -10.02 18.12 12.95
N LYS A 237 -10.99 17.83 13.80
CA LYS A 237 -12.19 18.67 14.03
C LYS A 237 -12.39 18.80 15.54
N LYS A 238 -12.68 20.00 16.05
CA LYS A 238 -12.75 20.30 17.51
C LYS A 238 -13.64 19.33 18.29
N ASP A 239 -14.82 19.00 17.75
CA ASP A 239 -15.77 18.07 18.35
C ASP A 239 -15.93 16.82 17.48
N GLY A 240 -14.85 16.40 16.84
CA GLY A 240 -14.79 15.26 15.93
C GLY A 240 -14.64 13.91 16.65
N SER A 241 -14.58 12.86 15.85
CA SER A 241 -14.44 11.48 16.30
C SER A 241 -13.12 10.82 15.88
N VAL A 242 -12.45 11.40 14.89
CA VAL A 242 -11.19 10.87 14.36
C VAL A 242 -10.01 11.34 15.22
N THR A 243 -9.21 10.39 15.69
CA THR A 243 -8.07 10.63 16.57
C THR A 243 -6.79 10.00 16.01
N ALA A 244 -5.64 10.29 16.59
CA ALA A 244 -4.39 9.60 16.27
C ALA A 244 -4.41 8.09 16.59
N GLY A 245 -5.37 7.62 17.40
CA GLY A 245 -5.51 6.20 17.76
C GLY A 245 -6.38 5.41 16.78
N ASN A 246 -7.27 6.08 16.03
CA ASN A 246 -8.17 5.46 15.06
C ASN A 246 -7.93 5.93 13.61
N ALA A 247 -6.74 6.48 13.36
CA ALA A 247 -6.20 6.85 12.06
C ALA A 247 -4.86 6.14 11.81
N SER A 248 -4.52 5.88 10.55
CA SER A 248 -3.22 5.33 10.18
C SER A 248 -2.09 6.33 10.43
N GLY A 249 -0.88 5.83 10.61
CA GLY A 249 0.31 6.64 10.76
C GLY A 249 0.92 7.11 9.45
N LEU A 250 1.98 7.92 9.58
CA LEU A 250 2.95 8.22 8.53
C LEU A 250 4.06 7.18 8.63
N ASN A 251 4.43 6.55 7.53
CA ASN A 251 5.29 5.37 7.57
C ASN A 251 6.26 5.30 6.39
N ASP A 252 7.26 4.43 6.53
CA ASP A 252 8.29 4.14 5.55
C ASP A 252 8.23 2.65 5.20
N GLY A 253 8.35 2.29 3.93
CA GLY A 253 8.36 0.88 3.52
C GLY A 253 8.29 0.69 2.01
N ALA A 254 8.50 -0.55 1.58
CA ALA A 254 8.44 -0.95 0.18
C ALA A 254 7.89 -2.37 0.02
N ALA A 255 7.32 -2.67 -1.15
CA ALA A 255 6.94 -4.02 -1.55
C ALA A 255 7.07 -4.19 -3.07
N ALA A 256 7.32 -5.41 -3.52
CA ALA A 256 7.43 -5.75 -4.93
C ALA A 256 6.85 -7.14 -5.20
N LEU A 257 6.20 -7.26 -6.36
CA LEU A 257 5.66 -8.50 -6.88
C LEU A 257 6.24 -8.77 -8.27
N VAL A 258 6.67 -10.01 -8.51
CA VAL A 258 7.07 -10.46 -9.85
C VAL A 258 5.87 -11.10 -10.52
N LEU A 259 5.52 -10.58 -11.70
CA LEU A 259 4.40 -11.02 -12.51
C LEU A 259 4.91 -11.78 -13.74
N ALA A 260 4.13 -12.75 -14.19
CA ALA A 260 4.39 -13.51 -15.41
C ALA A 260 3.14 -13.64 -16.27
N SER A 261 3.32 -13.68 -17.59
CA SER A 261 2.26 -14.08 -18.52
C SER A 261 1.97 -15.59 -18.37
N GLY A 262 0.73 -16.01 -18.60
CA GLY A 262 0.37 -17.42 -18.58
C GLY A 262 1.15 -18.26 -19.60
N ALA A 263 1.59 -17.66 -20.70
CA ALA A 263 2.45 -18.33 -21.68
C ALA A 263 3.82 -18.66 -21.09
N ALA A 264 4.46 -17.70 -20.41
CA ALA A 264 5.74 -17.89 -19.75
C ALA A 264 5.68 -18.92 -18.62
N VAL A 265 4.62 -18.86 -17.80
CA VAL A 265 4.38 -19.83 -16.72
C VAL A 265 4.35 -21.26 -17.25
N ARG A 266 3.62 -21.50 -18.36
CA ARG A 266 3.53 -22.82 -18.99
C ARG A 266 4.83 -23.24 -19.67
N ALA A 267 5.50 -22.33 -20.38
CA ALA A 267 6.75 -22.62 -21.09
C ALA A 267 7.88 -23.04 -20.16
N ASP A 268 7.97 -22.40 -19.00
CA ASP A 268 9.06 -22.63 -18.02
C ASP A 268 8.64 -23.57 -16.87
N ASN A 269 7.41 -24.10 -16.89
CA ASN A 269 6.83 -24.92 -15.81
C ASN A 269 6.94 -24.26 -14.44
N LEU A 270 6.69 -22.95 -14.36
CA LEU A 270 6.75 -22.18 -13.11
C LEU A 270 5.56 -22.51 -12.21
N VAL A 271 5.78 -22.38 -10.89
CA VAL A 271 4.73 -22.56 -9.88
C VAL A 271 4.37 -21.18 -9.32
N PRO A 272 3.28 -20.57 -9.80
CA PRO A 272 2.89 -19.25 -9.30
C PRO A 272 2.21 -19.33 -7.94
N MET A 273 2.28 -18.23 -7.17
CA MET A 273 1.56 -18.07 -5.91
C MET A 273 0.07 -17.77 -6.14
N ALA A 274 -0.22 -16.92 -7.12
CA ALA A 274 -1.58 -16.47 -7.38
C ALA A 274 -1.78 -16.07 -8.84
N ARG A 275 -3.05 -16.02 -9.25
CA ARG A 275 -3.49 -15.42 -10.51
C ARG A 275 -4.23 -14.11 -10.21
N MET A 276 -3.97 -13.07 -11.00
CA MET A 276 -4.81 -11.86 -10.99
C MET A 276 -6.11 -12.16 -11.75
N VAL A 277 -7.24 -12.13 -11.04
CA VAL A 277 -8.57 -12.46 -11.60
C VAL A 277 -9.19 -11.25 -12.26
N ALA A 278 -9.25 -10.14 -11.51
CA ALA A 278 -9.85 -8.89 -11.97
C ALA A 278 -9.30 -7.70 -11.19
N TYR A 279 -9.45 -6.53 -11.75
CA TYR A 279 -9.18 -5.26 -11.09
C TYR A 279 -10.20 -4.20 -11.52
N ALA A 280 -10.34 -3.15 -10.70
CA ALA A 280 -11.16 -2.00 -11.04
C ALA A 280 -10.68 -0.72 -10.34
N HIS A 281 -11.07 0.40 -10.92
CA HIS A 281 -10.93 1.73 -10.37
C HIS A 281 -12.30 2.41 -10.36
N ALA A 282 -12.52 3.33 -9.43
CA ALA A 282 -13.73 4.13 -9.40
C ALA A 282 -13.44 5.50 -8.82
N GLY A 283 -14.26 6.49 -9.15
CA GLY A 283 -14.27 7.83 -8.56
C GLY A 283 -15.47 8.02 -7.64
N VAL A 284 -15.29 8.85 -6.63
CA VAL A 284 -16.32 9.33 -5.69
C VAL A 284 -16.08 10.81 -5.39
N GLU A 285 -16.97 11.47 -4.66
CA GLU A 285 -16.78 12.84 -4.19
C GLU A 285 -15.46 12.96 -3.40
N PRO A 286 -14.60 13.94 -3.70
CA PRO A 286 -13.31 14.11 -3.04
C PRO A 286 -13.40 14.20 -1.51
N GLU A 287 -14.36 14.93 -0.97
CA GLU A 287 -14.61 15.08 0.46
C GLU A 287 -15.10 13.79 1.16
N LEU A 288 -15.39 12.74 0.37
CA LEU A 288 -15.80 11.41 0.83
C LEU A 288 -14.86 10.32 0.28
N MET A 289 -13.59 10.65 0.02
CA MET A 289 -12.63 9.79 -0.65
C MET A 289 -12.54 8.37 -0.06
N GLY A 290 -12.77 8.23 1.24
CA GLY A 290 -12.74 6.95 1.94
C GLY A 290 -13.80 5.95 1.48
N LEU A 291 -14.84 6.38 0.75
CA LEU A 291 -15.86 5.50 0.16
C LEU A 291 -15.45 4.92 -1.20
N GLY A 292 -14.33 5.37 -1.77
CA GLY A 292 -13.81 4.90 -3.07
C GLY A 292 -13.69 3.36 -3.21
N PRO A 293 -13.31 2.60 -2.17
CA PRO A 293 -13.28 1.14 -2.22
C PRO A 293 -14.62 0.49 -2.59
N ILE A 294 -15.75 1.10 -2.23
CA ILE A 294 -17.09 0.54 -2.44
C ILE A 294 -17.39 0.32 -3.94
N PRO A 295 -17.43 1.37 -4.78
CA PRO A 295 -17.68 1.17 -6.21
C PRO A 295 -16.54 0.43 -6.92
N ALA A 296 -15.28 0.59 -6.49
CA ALA A 296 -14.16 -0.14 -7.07
C ALA A 296 -14.27 -1.65 -6.82
N THR A 297 -14.60 -2.07 -5.60
CA THR A 297 -14.81 -3.48 -5.24
C THR A 297 -16.01 -4.08 -5.97
N ARG A 298 -17.16 -3.39 -5.97
CA ARG A 298 -18.36 -3.84 -6.71
C ARG A 298 -18.06 -4.08 -8.18
N LEU A 299 -17.27 -3.19 -8.80
CA LEU A 299 -16.88 -3.32 -10.20
C LEU A 299 -15.88 -4.47 -10.43
N ALA A 300 -14.91 -4.67 -9.52
CA ALA A 300 -13.95 -5.76 -9.62
C ALA A 300 -14.65 -7.12 -9.47
N LEU A 301 -15.53 -7.28 -8.49
CA LEU A 301 -16.36 -8.48 -8.28
C LEU A 301 -17.23 -8.78 -9.52
N LYS A 302 -17.90 -7.75 -10.05
CA LYS A 302 -18.70 -7.91 -11.30
C LYS A 302 -17.86 -8.42 -12.46
N ARG A 303 -16.64 -7.89 -12.64
CA ARG A 303 -15.72 -8.33 -13.71
C ARG A 303 -15.23 -9.76 -13.51
N ALA A 304 -15.06 -10.16 -12.25
CA ALA A 304 -14.65 -11.52 -11.88
C ALA A 304 -15.79 -12.54 -11.97
N GLY A 305 -17.05 -12.10 -11.99
CA GLY A 305 -18.23 -12.96 -11.82
C GLY A 305 -18.32 -13.57 -10.42
N LEU A 306 -17.80 -12.84 -9.41
CA LEU A 306 -17.74 -13.25 -8.01
C LEU A 306 -18.57 -12.31 -7.13
N THR A 307 -18.81 -12.74 -5.89
CA THR A 307 -19.45 -11.97 -4.83
C THR A 307 -18.46 -11.70 -3.69
N ILE A 308 -18.86 -10.91 -2.69
CA ILE A 308 -17.98 -10.60 -1.56
C ILE A 308 -17.81 -11.82 -0.64
N GLU A 309 -18.81 -12.69 -0.58
CA GLU A 309 -18.83 -13.92 0.22
C GLU A 309 -17.81 -14.95 -0.32
N ASP A 310 -17.49 -14.91 -1.63
CA ASP A 310 -16.48 -15.78 -2.25
C ASP A 310 -15.06 -15.46 -1.77
N MET A 311 -14.84 -14.28 -1.19
CA MET A 311 -13.52 -13.89 -0.68
C MET A 311 -13.20 -14.63 0.62
N ASP A 312 -12.01 -15.24 0.69
CA ASP A 312 -11.48 -15.87 1.89
C ASP A 312 -10.62 -14.89 2.71
N VAL A 313 -9.98 -13.92 2.03
CA VAL A 313 -9.18 -12.85 2.62
C VAL A 313 -9.55 -11.53 1.96
N ILE A 314 -9.76 -10.50 2.77
CA ILE A 314 -10.00 -9.13 2.32
C ILE A 314 -8.97 -8.22 2.98
N GLU A 315 -8.03 -7.70 2.22
CA GLU A 315 -7.11 -6.65 2.63
C GLU A 315 -7.70 -5.29 2.19
N ALA A 316 -8.47 -4.68 3.07
CA ALA A 316 -9.04 -3.35 2.88
C ALA A 316 -8.23 -2.36 3.73
N ASN A 317 -7.43 -1.49 3.09
CA ASN A 317 -6.58 -0.58 3.84
C ASN A 317 -7.38 0.33 4.77
N ILE A 318 -7.02 0.34 6.06
CA ILE A 318 -7.62 1.22 7.05
C ILE A 318 -6.78 2.50 7.14
N ALA A 319 -7.10 3.49 6.30
CA ALA A 319 -6.54 4.83 6.44
C ALA A 319 -7.13 5.55 7.66
N PHE A 320 -8.43 5.36 7.89
CA PHE A 320 -9.20 5.83 9.05
C PHE A 320 -10.24 4.78 9.43
N ALA A 321 -10.46 4.56 10.72
CA ALA A 321 -11.46 3.60 11.18
C ALA A 321 -12.87 3.96 10.70
N ALA A 322 -13.23 5.25 10.68
CA ALA A 322 -14.53 5.71 10.15
C ALA A 322 -14.75 5.25 8.70
N GLN A 323 -13.72 5.43 7.85
CA GLN A 323 -13.75 5.00 6.45
C GLN A 323 -13.91 3.48 6.33
N ALA A 324 -13.13 2.71 7.10
CA ALA A 324 -13.17 1.26 7.04
C ALA A 324 -14.52 0.68 7.50
N CYS A 325 -15.09 1.23 8.59
CA CYS A 325 -16.42 0.86 9.06
C CYS A 325 -17.48 1.07 7.96
N ALA A 326 -17.46 2.24 7.28
CA ALA A 326 -18.40 2.53 6.20
C ALA A 326 -18.26 1.54 5.03
N VAL A 327 -17.02 1.25 4.61
CA VAL A 327 -16.74 0.30 3.53
C VAL A 327 -17.22 -1.11 3.87
N MET A 328 -16.93 -1.58 5.09
CA MET A 328 -17.36 -2.91 5.56
C MET A 328 -18.89 -3.03 5.60
N GLN A 329 -19.60 -2.01 6.12
CA GLN A 329 -21.05 -1.97 6.18
C GLN A 329 -21.68 -1.97 4.78
N GLU A 330 -21.21 -1.10 3.87
CA GLU A 330 -21.79 -0.93 2.54
C GLU A 330 -21.53 -2.11 1.59
N LEU A 331 -20.49 -2.89 1.85
CA LEU A 331 -20.14 -4.09 1.07
C LEU A 331 -20.55 -5.40 1.77
N ASP A 332 -21.17 -5.32 2.93
CA ASP A 332 -21.57 -6.49 3.75
C ASP A 332 -20.42 -7.48 3.97
N MET A 333 -19.24 -6.93 4.30
CA MET A 333 -18.03 -7.72 4.48
C MET A 333 -18.06 -8.48 5.82
N ASP A 334 -17.73 -9.77 5.80
CA ASP A 334 -17.51 -10.55 7.02
C ASP A 334 -16.28 -10.01 7.78
N PRO A 335 -16.44 -9.44 8.98
CA PRO A 335 -15.32 -8.88 9.74
C PRO A 335 -14.20 -9.88 10.05
N ALA A 336 -14.50 -11.18 10.09
CA ALA A 336 -13.49 -12.21 10.32
C ALA A 336 -12.54 -12.38 9.14
N LYS A 337 -12.97 -12.04 7.92
CA LYS A 337 -12.19 -12.14 6.69
C LYS A 337 -11.45 -10.83 6.35
N VAL A 338 -11.84 -9.69 6.97
CA VAL A 338 -11.26 -8.37 6.70
C VAL A 338 -10.05 -8.13 7.56
N ASN A 339 -8.90 -7.86 6.94
CA ASN A 339 -7.63 -7.53 7.60
C ASN A 339 -7.30 -8.48 8.76
N PRO A 340 -7.27 -9.80 8.54
CA PRO A 340 -7.15 -10.78 9.63
C PRO A 340 -5.84 -10.66 10.41
N ASN A 341 -4.83 -9.99 9.85
CA ASN A 341 -3.50 -9.81 10.43
C ASN A 341 -3.15 -8.33 10.66
N GLY A 342 -4.15 -7.47 10.82
CA GLY A 342 -3.96 -6.02 11.00
C GLY A 342 -3.77 -5.26 9.68
N SER A 343 -3.99 -3.95 9.70
CA SER A 343 -3.99 -3.07 8.54
C SER A 343 -3.33 -1.71 8.86
N GLY A 344 -3.71 -0.65 8.15
CA GLY A 344 -3.06 0.65 8.18
C GLY A 344 -2.95 1.33 9.54
N ILE A 345 -3.92 1.14 10.45
CA ILE A 345 -3.85 1.72 11.81
C ILE A 345 -2.76 1.03 12.62
N ALA A 346 -2.71 -0.31 12.59
CA ALA A 346 -1.77 -1.07 13.37
C ALA A 346 -0.40 -1.21 12.71
N LEU A 347 -0.35 -1.53 11.42
CA LEU A 347 0.90 -1.80 10.70
C LEU A 347 1.51 -0.54 10.05
N GLY A 348 0.68 0.47 9.77
CA GLY A 348 1.12 1.70 9.12
C GLY A 348 0.70 1.80 7.64
N HIS A 349 0.85 3.03 7.09
CA HIS A 349 0.39 3.36 5.74
C HIS A 349 1.43 4.19 4.97
N PRO A 350 2.55 3.58 4.51
CA PRO A 350 3.47 4.22 3.57
C PRO A 350 2.76 4.37 2.22
N VAL A 351 2.22 5.57 1.94
CA VAL A 351 1.15 5.79 0.94
C VAL A 351 1.41 5.16 -0.43
N GLY A 352 2.57 5.37 -1.03
CA GLY A 352 2.90 4.82 -2.37
C GLY A 352 3.20 3.32 -2.37
N ALA A 353 3.56 2.75 -1.20
CA ALA A 353 3.90 1.34 -1.04
C ALA A 353 2.70 0.48 -0.62
N THR A 354 1.73 1.05 0.10
CA THR A 354 0.66 0.29 0.77
C THR A 354 -0.09 -0.64 -0.16
N GLY A 355 -0.39 -0.21 -1.38
CA GLY A 355 -1.09 -1.07 -2.35
C GLY A 355 -0.33 -2.37 -2.66
N ALA A 356 0.99 -2.32 -2.80
CA ALA A 356 1.83 -3.49 -2.99
C ALA A 356 1.98 -4.32 -1.69
N ILE A 357 2.01 -3.65 -0.53
CA ILE A 357 2.07 -4.31 0.78
C ILE A 357 0.81 -5.14 1.03
N ILE A 358 -0.39 -4.57 0.83
CA ILE A 358 -1.65 -5.29 1.07
C ILE A 358 -1.86 -6.42 0.06
N ALA A 359 -1.41 -6.26 -1.20
CA ALA A 359 -1.41 -7.35 -2.18
C ALA A 359 -0.49 -8.50 -1.73
N THR A 360 0.72 -8.17 -1.24
CA THR A 360 1.65 -9.16 -0.68
C THR A 360 1.02 -9.90 0.50
N LYS A 361 0.47 -9.17 1.48
CA LYS A 361 -0.21 -9.75 2.65
C LYS A 361 -1.36 -10.67 2.24
N ALA A 362 -2.22 -10.21 1.33
CA ALA A 362 -3.37 -10.98 0.85
C ALA A 362 -2.96 -12.32 0.24
N ILE A 363 -1.94 -12.32 -0.62
CA ILE A 363 -1.45 -13.53 -1.29
C ILE A 363 -0.83 -14.49 -0.28
N HIS A 364 0.04 -14.02 0.61
CA HIS A 364 0.65 -14.87 1.65
C HIS A 364 -0.39 -15.46 2.61
N ASP A 365 -1.41 -14.67 2.98
CA ASP A 365 -2.46 -15.14 3.88
C ASP A 365 -3.36 -16.19 3.20
N LEU A 366 -3.66 -16.07 1.90
CA LEU A 366 -4.33 -17.12 1.15
C LEU A 366 -3.59 -18.46 1.22
N HIS A 367 -2.26 -18.44 1.13
CA HIS A 367 -1.46 -19.67 1.28
C HIS A 367 -1.51 -20.21 2.70
N ARG A 368 -1.39 -19.35 3.71
CA ARG A 368 -1.44 -19.73 5.12
C ARG A 368 -2.75 -20.41 5.50
N ILE A 369 -3.89 -19.86 5.07
CA ILE A 369 -5.23 -20.41 5.41
C ILE A 369 -5.73 -21.42 4.38
N LYS A 370 -4.99 -21.64 3.28
CA LYS A 370 -5.39 -22.45 2.13
C LYS A 370 -6.69 -21.96 1.46
N GLY A 371 -6.93 -20.65 1.54
CA GLY A 371 -8.06 -19.98 0.90
C GLY A 371 -7.91 -19.92 -0.63
N ARG A 372 -8.95 -19.56 -1.33
CA ARG A 372 -8.97 -19.48 -2.80
C ARG A 372 -8.89 -18.06 -3.30
N TYR A 373 -9.73 -17.15 -2.84
CA TYR A 373 -9.81 -15.79 -3.35
C TYR A 373 -9.44 -14.75 -2.30
N ALA A 374 -8.67 -13.75 -2.72
CA ALA A 374 -8.39 -12.56 -1.92
C ALA A 374 -8.74 -11.29 -2.67
N LEU A 375 -9.28 -10.32 -1.95
CA LEU A 375 -9.52 -8.95 -2.40
C LEU A 375 -8.51 -8.03 -1.73
N ALA A 376 -7.79 -7.21 -2.51
CA ALA A 376 -7.03 -6.07 -2.02
C ALA A 376 -7.71 -4.78 -2.52
N THR A 377 -8.12 -3.90 -1.60
CA THR A 377 -8.81 -2.65 -1.94
C THR A 377 -8.39 -1.51 -1.03
N MET A 378 -8.46 -0.28 -1.54
CA MET A 378 -8.13 0.91 -0.77
C MET A 378 -8.74 2.19 -1.32
N CYS A 379 -8.94 3.16 -0.43
CA CYS A 379 -9.30 4.53 -0.77
C CYS A 379 -8.08 5.31 -1.26
N ILE A 380 -8.33 6.37 -1.98
CA ILE A 380 -7.31 7.21 -2.59
C ILE A 380 -7.75 8.68 -2.44
N GLY A 381 -6.86 9.53 -1.96
CA GLY A 381 -7.08 10.97 -1.87
C GLY A 381 -7.55 11.58 -3.20
N GLY A 382 -8.38 12.62 -3.14
CA GLY A 382 -9.02 13.20 -4.32
C GLY A 382 -10.26 12.45 -4.80
N GLY A 383 -10.79 11.49 -4.02
CA GLY A 383 -12.07 10.82 -4.30
C GLY A 383 -11.96 9.65 -5.27
N GLN A 384 -11.08 8.69 -5.00
CA GLN A 384 -10.92 7.49 -5.84
C GLN A 384 -10.86 6.21 -5.00
N GLY A 385 -11.05 5.07 -5.66
CA GLY A 385 -10.85 3.74 -5.11
C GLY A 385 -10.23 2.79 -6.13
N ILE A 386 -9.55 1.76 -5.65
CA ILE A 386 -8.92 0.71 -6.44
C ILE A 386 -9.14 -0.63 -5.76
N ALA A 387 -9.37 -1.68 -6.56
CA ALA A 387 -9.55 -3.05 -6.09
C ALA A 387 -8.89 -4.04 -7.04
N VAL A 388 -8.28 -5.08 -6.49
CA VAL A 388 -7.70 -6.21 -7.23
C VAL A 388 -8.12 -7.51 -6.55
N ILE A 389 -8.52 -8.49 -7.34
CA ILE A 389 -8.87 -9.84 -6.88
C ILE A 389 -7.80 -10.81 -7.33
N PHE A 390 -7.29 -11.58 -6.39
CA PHE A 390 -6.32 -12.66 -6.60
C PHE A 390 -6.95 -14.02 -6.32
N GLU A 391 -6.55 -15.02 -7.07
CA GLU A 391 -6.88 -16.43 -6.84
C GLU A 391 -5.60 -17.20 -6.56
N ARG A 392 -5.54 -17.95 -5.46
CA ARG A 392 -4.44 -18.88 -5.18
C ARG A 392 -4.45 -20.02 -6.19
N VAL A 393 -3.31 -20.38 -6.72
CA VAL A 393 -3.12 -21.49 -7.65
C VAL A 393 -2.27 -22.60 -7.04
#